data_539dc58efe6db882f425c010266a2215
#
_entry.id   539dc58efe6db882f425c010266a2215
#
_cell.length_a   1.000
_cell.length_b   1.000
_cell.length_c   1.000
_cell.angle_alpha   90.00
_cell.angle_beta   90.00
_cell.angle_gamma   90.00
#
_symmetry.space_group_name_H-M   'P 1'
#
loop_
_entity.id
_entity.type
_entity.pdbx_description
1 polymer ?
#
loop_
_entity_poly.entity_id
_entity_poly.type
_entity_poly.pdbx_seq_one_letter_code
_entity_poly.pdbx_strand_id
1 'polypeptide(L)'
;MALPFPINPALKDLPVYQPGRPIEEVARDLGLPAESIIKLASNENPLGPSRLAVAAMRKAVAQVNLYPDGNAFYLKQKLAAKLGLAPANLIFGNGSNEIIEFLGHAVLSAGTPHSPSDSIPEVVVSQYCFAVYPIVTALFSARLVVVPARNYGHDLDAMLAAITPNTRIVFVANPNNPTGTSVPREDLARFVNAVPEKVVLALDEAYLDFLAEPLDLLPEIRAGRKPNLLLMRTFSKIYGLAGLRLGYGIAHQDFIAELEKVRQPFNINSLAQAAALGALDDTAHVERTRRLTARGLKFFTRAFRKLGLEYIPSPANFILVPVGNGQRVFNEMQKRGVIVRPMGGYQLPEWIRTTIGTPKQNERCLQALQQVLQ
;
A
#
# COMPACT_ATOMS: atom_id res chain seq x y z
N MET A 1 -3.69 11.02 -33.41
CA MET A 1 -3.57 9.96 -34.44
C MET A 1 -4.04 8.66 -33.81
N ALA A 2 -4.90 7.91 -34.47
CA ALA A 2 -5.22 6.53 -34.02
C ALA A 2 -4.04 5.64 -34.31
N LEU A 3 -3.73 4.72 -33.39
CA LEU A 3 -2.66 3.73 -33.59
C LEU A 3 -3.07 2.78 -34.74
N PRO A 4 -2.13 2.33 -35.59
CA PRO A 4 -2.43 1.45 -36.73
C PRO A 4 -2.69 -0.01 -36.32
N PHE A 5 -2.68 -0.33 -35.05
CA PHE A 5 -2.91 -1.65 -34.48
C PHE A 5 -3.90 -1.57 -33.30
N PRO A 6 -4.63 -2.65 -32.99
CA PRO A 6 -5.55 -2.69 -31.86
C PRO A 6 -4.77 -2.71 -30.53
N ILE A 7 -5.30 -1.98 -29.56
CA ILE A 7 -4.83 -2.02 -28.16
C ILE A 7 -5.96 -2.61 -27.29
N ASN A 8 -5.60 -3.06 -26.09
CA ASN A 8 -6.58 -3.54 -25.12
C ASN A 8 -7.65 -2.47 -24.88
N PRO A 9 -8.95 -2.74 -25.18
CA PRO A 9 -10.02 -1.77 -25.01
C PRO A 9 -10.16 -1.22 -23.58
N ALA A 10 -9.78 -2.02 -22.58
CA ALA A 10 -9.81 -1.61 -21.17
C ALA A 10 -8.87 -0.43 -20.86
N LEU A 11 -7.87 -0.17 -21.72
CA LEU A 11 -6.94 0.96 -21.52
C LEU A 11 -7.54 2.31 -21.94
N LYS A 12 -8.62 2.31 -22.72
CA LYS A 12 -9.18 3.53 -23.32
C LYS A 12 -9.60 4.56 -22.26
N ASP A 13 -10.23 4.09 -21.20
CA ASP A 13 -10.79 4.94 -20.16
C ASP A 13 -9.98 4.85 -18.83
N LEU A 14 -8.85 4.13 -18.85
CA LEU A 14 -8.00 3.97 -17.68
C LEU A 14 -7.14 5.22 -17.48
N PRO A 15 -7.32 5.97 -16.39
CA PRO A 15 -6.49 7.15 -16.12
C PRO A 15 -5.05 6.74 -15.79
N VAL A 16 -4.09 7.49 -16.31
CA VAL A 16 -2.70 7.33 -15.93
C VAL A 16 -2.54 7.70 -14.45
N TYR A 17 -1.99 6.78 -13.66
CA TYR A 17 -1.70 7.05 -12.26
C TYR A 17 -0.75 8.24 -12.10
N GLN A 18 -1.16 9.24 -11.33
CA GLN A 18 -0.35 10.42 -11.05
C GLN A 18 0.44 10.21 -9.75
N PRO A 19 1.75 9.94 -9.82
CA PRO A 19 2.59 9.85 -8.64
C PRO A 19 2.71 11.20 -7.93
N GLY A 20 3.12 11.19 -6.67
CA GLY A 20 3.52 12.44 -6.00
C GLY A 20 4.76 13.03 -6.69
N ARG A 21 4.79 14.36 -6.89
CA ARG A 21 5.90 15.04 -7.57
C ARG A 21 7.24 14.79 -6.86
N PRO A 22 8.31 14.48 -7.60
CA PRO A 22 9.67 14.40 -7.06
C PRO A 22 10.14 15.77 -6.51
N ILE A 23 11.03 15.72 -5.51
CA ILE A 23 11.62 16.96 -4.93
C ILE A 23 12.36 17.76 -5.99
N GLU A 24 13.15 17.09 -6.83
CA GLU A 24 13.98 17.70 -7.88
C GLU A 24 13.13 18.40 -8.95
N GLU A 25 11.97 17.85 -9.29
CA GLU A 25 11.04 18.45 -10.22
C GLU A 25 10.45 19.74 -9.64
N VAL A 26 10.00 19.71 -8.39
CA VAL A 26 9.46 20.88 -7.69
C VAL A 26 10.52 21.95 -7.49
N ALA A 27 11.75 21.56 -7.15
CA ALA A 27 12.89 22.45 -7.00
C ALA A 27 13.18 23.21 -8.29
N ARG A 28 13.24 22.49 -9.43
CA ARG A 28 13.46 23.07 -10.75
C ARG A 28 12.35 24.05 -11.16
N ASP A 29 11.09 23.62 -10.99
CA ASP A 29 9.93 24.41 -11.46
C ASP A 29 9.69 25.69 -10.64
N LEU A 30 10.07 25.66 -9.35
CA LEU A 30 9.85 26.78 -8.42
C LEU A 30 11.13 27.59 -8.13
N GLY A 31 12.29 27.19 -8.67
CA GLY A 31 13.56 27.84 -8.39
C GLY A 31 14.00 27.74 -6.92
N LEU A 32 13.57 26.68 -6.22
CA LEU A 32 13.90 26.44 -4.81
C LEU A 32 15.08 25.48 -4.67
N PRO A 33 15.95 25.64 -3.65
CA PRO A 33 16.96 24.62 -3.34
C PRO A 33 16.29 23.30 -2.95
N ALA A 34 16.71 22.17 -3.54
CA ALA A 34 16.10 20.86 -3.29
C ALA A 34 16.13 20.47 -1.80
N GLU A 35 17.22 20.80 -1.09
CA GLU A 35 17.38 20.58 0.35
C GLU A 35 16.41 21.43 1.21
N SER A 36 15.85 22.49 0.62
CA SER A 36 14.82 23.30 1.28
C SER A 36 13.43 22.73 1.15
N ILE A 37 13.22 21.67 0.39
CA ILE A 37 11.90 21.07 0.15
C ILE A 37 11.72 19.84 1.02
N ILE A 38 10.54 19.72 1.64
CA ILE A 38 10.11 18.52 2.35
C ILE A 38 8.97 17.84 1.59
N LYS A 39 9.07 16.52 1.43
CA LYS A 39 8.02 15.72 0.79
C LYS A 39 7.31 14.84 1.83
N LEU A 40 6.04 15.14 2.06
CA LEU A 40 5.15 14.42 2.97
C LEU A 40 3.93 13.88 2.22
N ALA A 41 4.14 13.36 1.00
CA ALA A 41 3.07 12.99 0.06
C ALA A 41 2.89 11.48 -0.16
N SER A 42 3.91 10.67 0.11
CA SER A 42 3.96 9.26 -0.37
C SER A 42 4.04 8.23 0.76
N ASN A 43 3.80 8.65 2.01
CA ASN A 43 3.81 7.77 3.19
C ASN A 43 5.16 7.04 3.35
N GLU A 44 6.24 7.74 2.99
CA GLU A 44 7.62 7.28 3.15
C GLU A 44 8.05 7.35 4.62
N ASN A 45 9.05 6.57 5.01
CA ASN A 45 9.61 6.61 6.37
C ASN A 45 10.60 7.77 6.50
N PRO A 46 10.35 8.78 7.35
CA PRO A 46 11.24 9.95 7.45
C PRO A 46 12.59 9.65 8.12
N LEU A 47 12.76 8.48 8.75
CA LEU A 47 14.04 8.01 9.28
C LEU A 47 14.93 7.35 8.21
N GLY A 48 14.37 7.12 7.00
CA GLY A 48 15.05 6.36 5.95
C GLY A 48 15.23 4.88 6.30
N PRO A 49 16.12 4.17 5.61
CA PRO A 49 16.42 2.77 5.88
C PRO A 49 17.26 2.59 7.15
N SER A 50 17.17 1.41 7.77
CA SER A 50 18.01 1.08 8.92
C SER A 50 19.49 1.00 8.56
N ARG A 51 20.39 1.21 9.55
CA ARG A 51 21.83 1.10 9.35
C ARG A 51 22.25 -0.30 8.89
N LEU A 52 21.59 -1.34 9.37
CA LEU A 52 21.86 -2.73 8.97
C LEU A 52 21.45 -2.96 7.51
N ALA A 53 20.31 -2.43 7.07
CA ALA A 53 19.90 -2.47 5.67
C ALA A 53 20.90 -1.75 4.75
N VAL A 54 21.33 -0.55 5.13
CA VAL A 54 22.36 0.21 4.35
C VAL A 54 23.68 -0.55 4.27
N ALA A 55 24.14 -1.15 5.38
CA ALA A 55 25.37 -1.93 5.40
C ALA A 55 25.28 -3.17 4.49
N ALA A 56 24.14 -3.86 4.49
CA ALA A 56 23.89 -5.00 3.62
C ALA A 56 23.88 -4.61 2.13
N MET A 57 23.23 -3.51 1.78
CA MET A 57 23.24 -2.97 0.39
C MET A 57 24.63 -2.63 -0.08
N ARG A 58 25.45 -1.95 0.76
CA ARG A 58 26.84 -1.59 0.40
C ARG A 58 27.69 -2.80 0.07
N LYS A 59 27.46 -3.95 0.72
CA LYS A 59 28.15 -5.20 0.38
C LYS A 59 27.66 -5.79 -0.94
N ALA A 60 26.37 -5.67 -1.24
CA ALA A 60 25.76 -6.26 -2.43
C ALA A 60 25.99 -5.42 -3.71
N VAL A 61 26.24 -4.12 -3.59
CA VAL A 61 26.33 -3.22 -4.76
C VAL A 61 27.42 -3.61 -5.76
N ALA A 62 28.53 -4.21 -5.31
CA ALA A 62 29.61 -4.66 -6.18
C ALA A 62 29.24 -5.86 -7.09
N GLN A 63 28.09 -6.49 -6.85
CA GLN A 63 27.63 -7.68 -7.58
C GLN A 63 26.38 -7.44 -8.41
N VAL A 64 26.00 -6.17 -8.66
CA VAL A 64 24.77 -5.83 -9.42
C VAL A 64 24.84 -6.24 -10.91
N ASN A 65 25.99 -6.62 -11.40
CA ASN A 65 26.18 -7.21 -12.73
C ASN A 65 25.65 -8.66 -12.85
N LEU A 66 25.35 -9.29 -11.72
CA LEU A 66 24.80 -10.63 -11.67
C LEU A 66 23.29 -10.59 -11.42
N TYR A 67 22.57 -11.53 -12.02
CA TYR A 67 21.16 -11.73 -11.68
C TYR A 67 21.00 -12.01 -10.19
N PRO A 68 19.93 -11.53 -9.55
CA PRO A 68 19.62 -11.87 -8.17
C PRO A 68 19.26 -13.35 -8.05
N ASP A 69 19.24 -13.87 -6.81
CA ASP A 69 18.59 -15.14 -6.53
C ASP A 69 17.09 -15.03 -6.89
N GLY A 70 16.68 -15.79 -7.92
CA GLY A 70 15.31 -15.74 -8.44
C GLY A 70 14.25 -16.18 -7.44
N ASN A 71 14.62 -16.99 -6.44
CA ASN A 71 13.74 -17.47 -5.38
C ASN A 71 13.87 -16.65 -4.09
N ALA A 72 14.82 -15.71 -4.01
CA ALA A 72 15.15 -14.95 -2.81
C ALA A 72 15.31 -15.88 -1.57
N PHE A 73 16.02 -16.99 -1.73
CA PHE A 73 16.10 -18.10 -0.78
C PHE A 73 16.37 -17.63 0.66
N TYR A 74 17.46 -16.90 0.88
CA TYR A 74 17.85 -16.48 2.22
C TYR A 74 16.81 -15.55 2.85
N LEU A 75 16.23 -14.63 2.06
CA LEU A 75 15.18 -13.74 2.54
C LEU A 75 13.89 -14.52 2.86
N LYS A 76 13.51 -15.48 2.00
CA LYS A 76 12.34 -16.33 2.19
C LYS A 76 12.46 -17.15 3.47
N GLN A 77 13.62 -17.80 3.70
CA GLN A 77 13.89 -18.55 4.92
C GLN A 77 13.82 -17.69 6.19
N LYS A 78 14.49 -16.53 6.16
CA LYS A 78 14.54 -15.64 7.33
C LYS A 78 13.17 -15.07 7.67
N LEU A 79 12.42 -14.63 6.65
CA LEU A 79 11.09 -14.09 6.86
C LEU A 79 10.10 -15.15 7.33
N ALA A 80 10.14 -16.35 6.75
CA ALA A 80 9.32 -17.49 7.17
C ALA A 80 9.58 -17.83 8.64
N ALA A 81 10.85 -17.95 9.05
CA ALA A 81 11.22 -18.21 10.45
C ALA A 81 10.69 -17.11 11.39
N LYS A 82 10.82 -15.82 11.00
CA LYS A 82 10.30 -14.69 11.77
C LYS A 82 8.78 -14.71 11.94
N LEU A 83 8.05 -15.19 10.92
CA LEU A 83 6.58 -15.28 10.93
C LEU A 83 6.05 -16.61 11.47
N GLY A 84 6.93 -17.57 11.75
CA GLY A 84 6.56 -18.91 12.17
C GLY A 84 5.79 -19.69 11.08
N LEU A 85 6.17 -19.52 9.82
CA LEU A 85 5.56 -20.13 8.63
C LEU A 85 6.58 -20.99 7.88
N ALA A 86 6.09 -21.82 6.94
CA ALA A 86 6.96 -22.46 5.97
C ALA A 86 7.35 -21.46 4.86
N PRO A 87 8.55 -21.55 4.27
CA PRO A 87 8.95 -20.72 3.13
C PRO A 87 7.96 -20.80 1.95
N ALA A 88 7.29 -21.94 1.75
CA ALA A 88 6.27 -22.16 0.75
C ALA A 88 5.00 -21.29 0.93
N ASN A 89 4.80 -20.69 2.09
CA ASN A 89 3.71 -19.73 2.34
C ASN A 89 4.02 -18.31 1.86
N LEU A 90 5.19 -18.03 1.28
CA LEU A 90 5.66 -16.71 0.95
C LEU A 90 5.92 -16.56 -0.55
N ILE A 91 5.49 -15.42 -1.11
CA ILE A 91 5.88 -14.95 -2.43
C ILE A 91 6.34 -13.50 -2.36
N PHE A 92 7.37 -13.13 -3.13
CA PHE A 92 7.86 -11.75 -3.19
C PHE A 92 7.45 -11.07 -4.48
N GLY A 93 7.20 -9.76 -4.39
CA GLY A 93 6.87 -8.90 -5.52
C GLY A 93 7.68 -7.60 -5.52
N ASN A 94 7.79 -6.99 -6.69
CA ASN A 94 8.37 -5.65 -6.88
C ASN A 94 7.45 -4.57 -6.26
N GLY A 95 7.44 -4.51 -4.93
CA GLY A 95 6.39 -3.92 -4.09
C GLY A 95 5.18 -4.84 -3.96
N SER A 96 4.26 -4.50 -3.05
CA SER A 96 2.98 -5.21 -2.95
C SER A 96 2.10 -5.04 -4.20
N ASN A 97 2.38 -4.05 -5.03
CA ASN A 97 1.66 -3.83 -6.30
C ASN A 97 1.79 -5.03 -7.24
N GLU A 98 2.97 -5.63 -7.36
CA GLU A 98 3.16 -6.81 -8.20
C GLU A 98 2.39 -8.03 -7.67
N ILE A 99 2.20 -8.14 -6.36
CA ILE A 99 1.34 -9.18 -5.78
C ILE A 99 -0.13 -9.02 -6.23
N ILE A 100 -0.60 -7.76 -6.32
CA ILE A 100 -1.94 -7.47 -6.85
C ILE A 100 -2.05 -7.86 -8.33
N GLU A 101 -0.99 -7.63 -9.10
CA GLU A 101 -0.91 -8.04 -10.51
C GLU A 101 -0.90 -9.57 -10.67
N PHE A 102 -0.19 -10.30 -9.81
CA PHE A 102 -0.23 -11.76 -9.78
C PHE A 102 -1.66 -12.28 -9.56
N LEU A 103 -2.45 -11.64 -8.68
CA LEU A 103 -3.86 -11.97 -8.52
C LEU A 103 -4.65 -11.74 -9.82
N GLY A 104 -4.37 -10.66 -10.53
CA GLY A 104 -4.98 -10.39 -11.83
C GLY A 104 -4.73 -11.54 -12.81
N HIS A 105 -3.48 -11.96 -12.95
CA HIS A 105 -3.08 -13.07 -13.82
C HIS A 105 -3.68 -14.41 -13.38
N ALA A 106 -3.64 -14.74 -12.09
CA ALA A 106 -4.04 -16.05 -11.59
C ALA A 106 -5.57 -16.23 -11.47
N VAL A 107 -6.31 -15.13 -11.24
CA VAL A 107 -7.72 -15.22 -10.78
C VAL A 107 -8.69 -14.50 -11.72
N LEU A 108 -8.24 -13.44 -12.43
CA LEU A 108 -9.10 -12.62 -13.30
C LEU A 108 -8.93 -12.91 -14.79
N SER A 109 -7.86 -13.62 -15.21
CA SER A 109 -7.64 -13.92 -16.61
C SER A 109 -8.79 -14.73 -17.20
N ALA A 110 -9.13 -14.45 -18.46
CA ALA A 110 -10.16 -15.16 -19.18
C ALA A 110 -9.86 -16.66 -19.26
N GLY A 111 -10.86 -17.50 -19.05
CA GLY A 111 -10.71 -18.95 -19.11
C GLY A 111 -10.52 -19.65 -17.77
N THR A 112 -10.65 -18.94 -16.63
CA THR A 112 -10.71 -19.62 -15.31
C THR A 112 -11.90 -20.60 -15.26
N PRO A 113 -11.68 -21.90 -14.92
CA PRO A 113 -12.64 -22.99 -15.11
C PRO A 113 -13.98 -22.89 -14.39
N HIS A 114 -14.19 -21.89 -13.54
CA HIS A 114 -15.41 -21.74 -12.73
C HIS A 114 -16.27 -20.55 -13.16
N SER A 115 -15.95 -19.91 -14.29
CA SER A 115 -16.81 -18.90 -14.88
C SER A 115 -17.74 -19.57 -15.88
N PRO A 116 -19.08 -19.41 -15.79
CA PRO A 116 -19.93 -19.65 -16.95
C PRO A 116 -19.34 -18.85 -18.11
N SER A 117 -19.31 -19.41 -19.31
CA SER A 117 -18.58 -18.88 -20.49
C SER A 117 -18.86 -17.42 -20.85
N ASP A 118 -19.85 -16.78 -20.21
CA ASP A 118 -20.31 -15.42 -20.51
C ASP A 118 -20.28 -14.46 -19.30
N SER A 119 -19.74 -14.87 -18.12
CA SER A 119 -19.75 -14.01 -16.95
C SER A 119 -18.42 -13.27 -16.76
N ILE A 120 -18.50 -11.94 -16.73
CA ILE A 120 -17.34 -11.07 -16.41
C ILE A 120 -16.97 -11.25 -14.94
N PRO A 121 -15.70 -11.58 -14.62
CA PRO A 121 -15.24 -11.66 -13.23
C PRO A 121 -15.38 -10.33 -12.51
N GLU A 122 -15.70 -10.37 -11.22
CA GLU A 122 -15.91 -9.19 -10.40
C GLU A 122 -14.86 -9.06 -9.30
N VAL A 123 -14.50 -7.80 -9.03
CA VAL A 123 -13.63 -7.41 -7.93
C VAL A 123 -14.37 -6.44 -7.03
N VAL A 124 -14.53 -6.78 -5.74
CA VAL A 124 -15.20 -5.94 -4.76
C VAL A 124 -14.16 -5.09 -4.03
N VAL A 125 -14.40 -3.78 -3.97
CA VAL A 125 -13.59 -2.80 -3.26
C VAL A 125 -14.45 -1.79 -2.51
N SER A 126 -13.89 -1.15 -1.49
CA SER A 126 -14.53 0.02 -0.88
C SER A 126 -14.33 1.27 -1.74
N GLN A 127 -15.24 2.25 -1.64
CA GLN A 127 -15.20 3.53 -2.35
C GLN A 127 -13.84 4.23 -2.26
N TYR A 128 -13.26 4.28 -1.08
CA TYR A 128 -11.93 4.83 -0.87
C TYR A 128 -10.93 3.69 -0.75
N CYS A 129 -10.47 3.19 -1.89
CA CYS A 129 -9.49 2.10 -1.95
C CYS A 129 -8.16 2.55 -2.55
N PHE A 130 -7.14 1.72 -2.39
CA PHE A 130 -5.85 1.98 -3.03
C PHE A 130 -5.98 1.92 -4.56
N ALA A 131 -5.43 2.93 -5.23
CA ALA A 131 -5.63 3.16 -6.67
C ALA A 131 -5.22 1.97 -7.58
N VAL A 132 -4.35 1.08 -7.11
CA VAL A 132 -3.90 -0.08 -7.91
C VAL A 132 -4.99 -1.13 -8.06
N TYR A 133 -5.93 -1.27 -7.10
CA TYR A 133 -7.00 -2.26 -7.22
C TYR A 133 -7.89 -2.02 -8.44
N PRO A 134 -8.49 -0.81 -8.64
CA PRO A 134 -9.27 -0.54 -9.85
C PRO A 134 -8.41 -0.60 -11.13
N ILE A 135 -7.13 -0.19 -11.08
CA ILE A 135 -6.23 -0.28 -12.24
C ILE A 135 -6.05 -1.73 -12.69
N VAL A 136 -5.70 -2.63 -11.77
CA VAL A 136 -5.52 -4.05 -12.09
C VAL A 136 -6.85 -4.67 -12.52
N THR A 137 -7.96 -4.34 -11.86
CA THR A 137 -9.29 -4.82 -12.26
C THR A 137 -9.59 -4.47 -13.73
N ALA A 138 -9.32 -3.23 -14.13
CA ALA A 138 -9.52 -2.79 -15.52
C ALA A 138 -8.56 -3.46 -16.49
N LEU A 139 -7.26 -3.62 -16.15
CA LEU A 139 -6.27 -4.28 -16.99
C LEU A 139 -6.66 -5.71 -17.36
N PHE A 140 -7.32 -6.42 -16.45
CA PHE A 140 -7.81 -7.78 -16.67
C PHE A 140 -9.28 -7.83 -17.13
N SER A 141 -9.85 -6.70 -17.57
CA SER A 141 -11.22 -6.60 -18.08
C SER A 141 -12.28 -7.15 -17.12
N ALA A 142 -12.00 -7.11 -15.82
CA ALA A 142 -12.93 -7.49 -14.77
C ALA A 142 -13.85 -6.32 -14.39
N ARG A 143 -15.02 -6.60 -13.85
CA ARG A 143 -15.97 -5.60 -13.36
C ARG A 143 -15.59 -5.17 -11.94
N LEU A 144 -15.37 -3.87 -11.75
CA LEU A 144 -15.17 -3.29 -10.43
C LEU A 144 -16.52 -3.05 -9.74
N VAL A 145 -16.72 -3.66 -8.57
CA VAL A 145 -17.87 -3.45 -7.70
C VAL A 145 -17.42 -2.56 -6.53
N VAL A 146 -17.82 -1.30 -6.60
CA VAL A 146 -17.45 -0.29 -5.59
C VAL A 146 -18.53 -0.21 -4.54
N VAL A 147 -18.21 -0.54 -3.29
CA VAL A 147 -19.10 -0.43 -2.14
C VAL A 147 -18.93 0.94 -1.48
N PRO A 148 -20.00 1.71 -1.24
CA PRO A 148 -19.92 2.99 -0.54
C PRO A 148 -19.19 2.87 0.79
N ALA A 149 -18.37 3.86 1.11
CA ALA A 149 -17.65 3.90 2.38
C ALA A 149 -18.57 4.33 3.52
N ARG A 150 -18.32 3.80 4.71
CA ARG A 150 -18.99 4.19 5.94
C ARG A 150 -18.01 4.94 6.82
N ASN A 151 -18.26 6.22 7.09
CA ASN A 151 -17.36 7.09 7.85
C ASN A 151 -15.90 7.06 7.32
N TYR A 152 -15.73 7.17 6.00
CA TYR A 152 -14.44 7.08 5.28
C TYR A 152 -13.73 5.72 5.39
N GLY A 153 -14.30 4.74 6.08
CA GLY A 153 -13.79 3.39 6.25
C GLY A 153 -14.52 2.34 5.41
N HIS A 154 -14.12 1.10 5.56
CA HIS A 154 -14.80 -0.02 4.92
C HIS A 154 -16.14 -0.30 5.61
N ASP A 155 -17.21 -0.46 4.84
CA ASP A 155 -18.44 -1.10 5.29
C ASP A 155 -18.35 -2.60 4.95
N LEU A 156 -17.83 -3.38 5.90
CA LEU A 156 -17.57 -4.79 5.68
C LEU A 156 -18.84 -5.61 5.46
N ASP A 157 -19.95 -5.24 6.11
CA ASP A 157 -21.23 -5.93 5.94
C ASP A 157 -21.77 -5.67 4.52
N ALA A 158 -21.72 -4.43 4.04
CA ALA A 158 -22.08 -4.09 2.67
C ALA A 158 -21.14 -4.73 1.63
N MET A 159 -19.82 -4.81 1.93
CA MET A 159 -18.87 -5.50 1.07
C MET A 159 -19.15 -6.99 0.97
N LEU A 160 -19.53 -7.63 2.07
CA LEU A 160 -19.93 -9.04 2.08
C LEU A 160 -21.23 -9.27 1.27
N ALA A 161 -22.22 -8.38 1.44
CA ALA A 161 -23.48 -8.44 0.68
C ALA A 161 -23.31 -8.19 -0.82
N ALA A 162 -22.23 -7.48 -1.22
CA ALA A 162 -21.91 -7.24 -2.63
C ALA A 162 -21.25 -8.43 -3.35
N ILE A 163 -20.92 -9.51 -2.63
CA ILE A 163 -20.34 -10.72 -3.23
C ILE A 163 -21.42 -11.46 -4.03
N THR A 164 -21.12 -11.71 -5.30
CA THR A 164 -21.97 -12.46 -6.24
C THR A 164 -21.31 -13.78 -6.65
N PRO A 165 -21.98 -14.64 -7.42
CA PRO A 165 -21.33 -15.81 -8.03
C PRO A 165 -20.16 -15.48 -8.96
N ASN A 166 -20.11 -14.26 -9.48
CA ASN A 166 -19.06 -13.79 -10.38
C ASN A 166 -17.88 -13.15 -9.63
N THR A 167 -18.00 -12.85 -8.34
CA THR A 167 -16.94 -12.27 -7.53
C THR A 167 -15.76 -13.24 -7.43
N ARG A 168 -14.56 -12.75 -7.73
CA ARG A 168 -13.31 -13.49 -7.66
C ARG A 168 -12.39 -12.97 -6.58
N ILE A 169 -12.35 -11.66 -6.38
CA ILE A 169 -11.46 -11.03 -5.41
C ILE A 169 -12.24 -9.98 -4.61
N VAL A 170 -11.98 -9.94 -3.31
CA VAL A 170 -12.33 -8.83 -2.42
C VAL A 170 -11.05 -8.24 -1.87
N PHE A 171 -10.81 -6.94 -2.11
CA PHE A 171 -9.67 -6.22 -1.51
C PHE A 171 -10.11 -5.44 -0.28
N VAL A 172 -9.38 -5.64 0.82
CA VAL A 172 -9.54 -4.85 2.05
C VAL A 172 -8.16 -4.39 2.51
N ALA A 173 -7.94 -3.08 2.61
CA ALA A 173 -6.71 -2.53 3.18
C ALA A 173 -6.93 -2.16 4.65
N ASN A 174 -6.09 -2.69 5.55
CA ASN A 174 -6.23 -2.39 6.98
C ASN A 174 -4.88 -2.19 7.67
N PRO A 175 -4.51 -0.97 8.06
CA PRO A 175 -5.20 0.32 7.86
C PRO A 175 -5.39 0.72 6.40
N ASN A 176 -6.49 1.42 6.11
CA ASN A 176 -6.84 1.80 4.74
C ASN A 176 -5.95 2.93 4.20
N ASN A 177 -5.58 2.83 2.94
CA ASN A 177 -5.02 3.92 2.15
C ASN A 177 -6.03 4.22 1.01
N PRO A 178 -6.59 5.44 0.93
CA PRO A 178 -5.99 6.71 1.38
C PRO A 178 -6.47 7.26 2.73
N THR A 179 -7.54 6.77 3.31
CA THR A 179 -8.23 7.45 4.41
C THR A 179 -7.53 7.33 5.76
N GLY A 180 -6.74 6.29 5.97
CA GLY A 180 -6.09 6.02 7.24
C GLY A 180 -6.98 5.33 8.27
N THR A 181 -8.23 5.07 7.97
CA THR A 181 -9.15 4.36 8.87
C THR A 181 -8.69 2.92 9.10
N SER A 182 -9.06 2.35 10.22
CA SER A 182 -8.85 0.92 10.51
C SER A 182 -10.15 0.26 10.93
N VAL A 183 -10.28 -1.00 10.58
CA VAL A 183 -11.38 -1.87 10.98
C VAL A 183 -11.09 -2.41 12.38
N PRO A 184 -12.09 -2.44 13.31
CA PRO A 184 -11.96 -3.14 14.57
C PRO A 184 -11.58 -4.61 14.37
N ARG A 185 -10.73 -5.13 15.27
CA ARG A 185 -10.18 -6.49 15.18
C ARG A 185 -11.27 -7.58 15.06
N GLU A 186 -12.33 -7.46 15.85
CA GLU A 186 -13.44 -8.42 15.90
C GLU A 186 -14.27 -8.37 14.60
N ASP A 187 -14.51 -7.17 14.06
CA ASP A 187 -15.22 -6.99 12.80
C ASP A 187 -14.44 -7.56 11.62
N LEU A 188 -13.11 -7.33 11.60
CA LEU A 188 -12.24 -7.90 10.58
C LEU A 188 -12.19 -9.43 10.67
N ALA A 189 -12.10 -9.99 11.89
CA ALA A 189 -12.10 -11.44 12.09
C ALA A 189 -13.41 -12.07 11.63
N ARG A 190 -14.57 -11.44 11.96
CA ARG A 190 -15.89 -11.88 11.50
C ARG A 190 -15.98 -11.86 9.97
N PHE A 191 -15.52 -10.77 9.35
CA PHE A 191 -15.50 -10.63 7.89
C PHE A 191 -14.64 -11.70 7.21
N VAL A 192 -13.39 -11.89 7.66
CA VAL A 192 -12.47 -12.93 7.15
C VAL A 192 -13.13 -14.31 7.19
N ASN A 193 -13.89 -14.60 8.25
CA ASN A 193 -14.61 -15.87 8.38
C ASN A 193 -15.82 -15.98 7.47
N ALA A 194 -16.48 -14.89 7.15
CA ALA A 194 -17.71 -14.86 6.36
C ALA A 194 -17.47 -14.85 4.84
N VAL A 195 -16.30 -14.39 4.36
CA VAL A 195 -15.98 -14.42 2.93
C VAL A 195 -15.97 -15.87 2.42
N PRO A 196 -16.74 -16.18 1.35
CA PRO A 196 -16.82 -17.53 0.79
C PRO A 196 -15.46 -18.03 0.29
N GLU A 197 -15.15 -19.31 0.49
CA GLU A 197 -13.85 -19.91 0.12
C GLU A 197 -13.52 -19.81 -1.38
N LYS A 198 -14.53 -19.73 -2.24
CA LYS A 198 -14.38 -19.55 -3.69
C LYS A 198 -13.95 -18.12 -4.11
N VAL A 199 -13.91 -17.18 -3.16
CA VAL A 199 -13.57 -15.79 -3.38
C VAL A 199 -12.24 -15.50 -2.69
N VAL A 200 -11.26 -15.00 -3.40
CA VAL A 200 -9.98 -14.59 -2.81
C VAL A 200 -10.19 -13.34 -1.96
N LEU A 201 -9.85 -13.42 -0.68
CA LEU A 201 -9.74 -12.26 0.19
C LEU A 201 -8.28 -11.77 0.20
N ALA A 202 -8.03 -10.66 -0.48
CA ALA A 202 -6.73 -9.99 -0.49
C ALA A 202 -6.72 -8.90 0.59
N LEU A 203 -6.11 -9.18 1.73
CA LEU A 203 -5.98 -8.25 2.84
C LEU A 203 -4.65 -7.50 2.73
N ASP A 204 -4.73 -6.20 2.42
CA ASP A 204 -3.55 -5.34 2.31
C ASP A 204 -3.16 -4.79 3.67
N GLU A 205 -2.07 -5.34 4.19
CA GLU A 205 -1.49 -5.04 5.49
C GLU A 205 -0.26 -4.11 5.37
N ALA A 206 -0.19 -3.26 4.34
CA ALA A 206 0.97 -2.37 4.13
C ALA A 206 1.26 -1.43 5.31
N TYR A 207 0.28 -1.17 6.16
CA TYR A 207 0.38 -0.32 7.35
C TYR A 207 0.16 -1.08 8.66
N LEU A 208 0.11 -2.41 8.63
CA LEU A 208 -0.12 -3.26 9.81
C LEU A 208 0.83 -2.95 10.97
N ASP A 209 2.11 -2.72 10.64
CA ASP A 209 3.16 -2.47 11.63
C ASP A 209 2.94 -1.21 12.48
N PHE A 210 2.01 -0.32 12.10
CA PHE A 210 1.65 0.88 12.86
C PHE A 210 0.48 0.68 13.80
N LEU A 211 -0.27 -0.44 13.67
CA LEU A 211 -1.35 -0.79 14.60
C LEU A 211 -0.78 -1.20 15.96
N ALA A 212 -1.46 -0.80 17.03
CA ALA A 212 -1.10 -1.22 18.38
C ALA A 212 -1.44 -2.71 18.60
N GLU A 213 -2.61 -3.12 18.13
CA GLU A 213 -3.15 -4.47 18.31
C GLU A 213 -3.69 -5.00 16.97
N PRO A 214 -2.80 -5.43 16.04
CA PRO A 214 -3.24 -6.01 14.78
C PRO A 214 -3.93 -7.36 14.99
N LEU A 215 -4.88 -7.69 14.10
CA LEU A 215 -5.40 -9.06 14.01
C LEU A 215 -4.29 -9.95 13.43
N ASP A 216 -3.88 -10.98 14.17
CA ASP A 216 -2.93 -11.97 13.68
C ASP A 216 -3.68 -13.09 12.95
N LEU A 217 -3.51 -13.16 11.63
CA LEU A 217 -4.09 -14.17 10.74
C LEU A 217 -3.07 -15.24 10.30
N LEU A 218 -1.83 -15.18 10.77
CA LEU A 218 -0.81 -16.18 10.44
C LEU A 218 -1.19 -17.59 10.95
N PRO A 219 -1.84 -17.75 12.12
CA PRO A 219 -2.33 -19.07 12.56
C PRO A 219 -3.34 -19.70 11.60
N GLU A 220 -4.19 -18.91 10.93
CA GLU A 220 -5.17 -19.42 9.96
C GLU A 220 -4.47 -19.99 8.71
N ILE A 221 -3.46 -19.27 8.22
CA ILE A 221 -2.64 -19.71 7.08
C ILE A 221 -1.83 -20.95 7.44
N ARG A 222 -1.19 -20.96 8.61
CA ARG A 222 -0.39 -22.09 9.09
C ARG A 222 -1.22 -23.36 9.21
N ALA A 223 -2.45 -23.25 9.65
CA ALA A 223 -3.37 -24.37 9.82
C ALA A 223 -4.12 -24.74 8.54
N GLY A 224 -3.97 -24.00 7.44
CA GLY A 224 -4.68 -24.23 6.18
C GLY A 224 -6.18 -23.98 6.26
N ARG A 225 -6.69 -23.26 7.28
CA ARG A 225 -8.13 -23.05 7.48
C ARG A 225 -8.75 -22.00 6.56
N LYS A 226 -7.93 -21.13 5.96
CA LYS A 226 -8.35 -20.06 5.04
C LYS A 226 -7.50 -20.10 3.76
N PRO A 227 -7.74 -21.09 2.88
CA PRO A 227 -6.93 -21.27 1.66
C PRO A 227 -7.09 -20.11 0.66
N ASN A 228 -8.20 -19.36 0.75
CA ASN A 228 -8.52 -18.21 -0.08
C ASN A 228 -8.00 -16.87 0.48
N LEU A 229 -7.29 -16.86 1.61
CA LEU A 229 -6.73 -15.65 2.22
C LEU A 229 -5.32 -15.38 1.69
N LEU A 230 -5.12 -14.16 1.19
CA LEU A 230 -3.80 -13.62 0.86
C LEU A 230 -3.56 -12.35 1.68
N LEU A 231 -2.54 -12.36 2.54
CA LEU A 231 -2.05 -11.16 3.23
C LEU A 231 -0.95 -10.52 2.40
N MET A 232 -1.03 -9.21 2.18
CA MET A 232 -0.02 -8.46 1.42
C MET A 232 0.69 -7.48 2.34
N ARG A 233 2.01 -7.57 2.41
CA ARG A 233 2.87 -6.71 3.24
C ARG A 233 3.99 -6.07 2.43
N THR A 234 4.65 -5.05 2.97
CA THR A 234 5.67 -4.29 2.25
C THR A 234 6.85 -3.89 3.12
N PHE A 235 8.02 -3.81 2.52
CA PHE A 235 9.19 -3.18 3.12
C PHE A 235 9.25 -1.66 2.88
N SER A 236 8.31 -1.10 2.12
CA SER A 236 8.29 0.32 1.74
C SER A 236 7.98 1.27 2.89
N LYS A 237 7.25 0.84 3.93
CA LYS A 237 6.70 1.72 4.97
C LYS A 237 7.55 1.69 6.23
N ILE A 238 7.27 0.78 7.16
CA ILE A 238 7.95 0.73 8.45
C ILE A 238 9.48 0.52 8.32
N TYR A 239 9.93 -0.24 7.34
CA TYR A 239 11.34 -0.54 7.11
C TYR A 239 12.11 0.54 6.34
N GLY A 240 11.41 1.53 5.74
CA GLY A 240 12.05 2.64 5.01
C GLY A 240 12.71 2.25 3.69
N LEU A 241 12.25 1.19 3.03
CA LEU A 241 12.85 0.67 1.80
C LEU A 241 11.98 0.93 0.55
N ALA A 242 11.22 2.02 0.52
CA ALA A 242 10.27 2.32 -0.56
C ALA A 242 10.92 2.33 -1.96
N GLY A 243 12.13 2.88 -2.08
CA GLY A 243 12.87 2.97 -3.35
C GLY A 243 13.37 1.62 -3.88
N LEU A 244 13.48 0.59 -3.03
CA LEU A 244 13.95 -0.73 -3.43
C LEU A 244 12.85 -1.62 -4.03
N ARG A 245 11.58 -1.19 -3.92
CA ARG A 245 10.44 -1.90 -4.50
C ARG A 245 10.33 -3.35 -4.04
N LEU A 246 10.16 -3.57 -2.75
CA LEU A 246 10.00 -4.90 -2.18
C LEU A 246 8.73 -5.02 -1.35
N GLY A 247 7.90 -5.99 -1.71
CA GLY A 247 6.72 -6.44 -0.98
C GLY A 247 6.64 -7.96 -0.95
N TYR A 248 5.70 -8.49 -0.20
CA TYR A 248 5.49 -9.93 -0.13
C TYR A 248 4.03 -10.28 0.14
N GLY A 249 3.61 -11.43 -0.38
CA GLY A 249 2.35 -12.09 -0.10
C GLY A 249 2.54 -13.27 0.82
N ILE A 250 1.55 -13.55 1.66
CA ILE A 250 1.50 -14.68 2.58
C ILE A 250 0.15 -15.37 2.37
N ALA A 251 0.17 -16.67 2.01
CA ALA A 251 -1.06 -17.45 1.80
C ALA A 251 -0.80 -18.94 2.04
N HIS A 252 -1.84 -19.75 1.83
CA HIS A 252 -1.68 -21.21 1.78
C HIS A 252 -0.65 -21.59 0.70
N GLN A 253 0.19 -22.59 0.98
CA GLN A 253 1.30 -22.97 0.09
C GLN A 253 0.84 -23.32 -1.34
N ASP A 254 -0.32 -23.96 -1.51
CA ASP A 254 -0.83 -24.31 -2.84
C ASP A 254 -1.24 -23.05 -3.62
N PHE A 255 -1.80 -22.04 -2.95
CA PHE A 255 -2.11 -20.77 -3.58
C PHE A 255 -0.83 -20.01 -3.97
N ILE A 256 0.19 -20.00 -3.11
CA ILE A 256 1.49 -19.43 -3.44
C ILE A 256 2.11 -20.13 -4.66
N ALA A 257 2.00 -21.47 -4.75
CA ALA A 257 2.51 -22.23 -5.88
C ALA A 257 1.83 -21.81 -7.22
N GLU A 258 0.55 -21.47 -7.22
CA GLU A 258 -0.13 -20.93 -8.40
C GLU A 258 0.35 -19.51 -8.75
N LEU A 259 0.53 -18.64 -7.74
CA LEU A 259 1.04 -17.28 -7.96
C LEU A 259 2.50 -17.27 -8.46
N GLU A 260 3.33 -18.23 -8.04
CA GLU A 260 4.71 -18.37 -8.54
C GLU A 260 4.79 -18.64 -10.04
N LYS A 261 3.74 -19.24 -10.67
CA LYS A 261 3.70 -19.52 -12.12
C LYS A 261 3.57 -18.25 -12.97
N VAL A 262 3.00 -17.19 -12.41
CA VAL A 262 2.78 -15.90 -13.12
C VAL A 262 3.83 -14.85 -12.75
N ARG A 263 4.68 -15.15 -11.76
CA ARG A 263 5.75 -14.26 -11.33
C ARG A 263 6.86 -14.18 -12.38
N GLN A 264 7.30 -12.96 -12.71
CA GLN A 264 8.42 -12.74 -13.61
C GLN A 264 9.73 -13.31 -13.03
N PRO A 265 10.59 -13.98 -13.83
CA PRO A 265 11.91 -14.40 -13.36
C PRO A 265 12.71 -13.20 -12.83
N PHE A 266 13.41 -13.42 -11.72
CA PHE A 266 14.31 -12.41 -11.12
C PHE A 266 13.63 -11.06 -10.77
N ASN A 267 12.33 -11.06 -10.49
CA ASN A 267 11.53 -9.85 -10.24
C ASN A 267 12.03 -9.01 -9.03
N ILE A 268 12.73 -9.61 -8.07
CA ILE A 268 13.25 -8.94 -6.88
C ILE A 268 14.75 -8.68 -7.04
N ASN A 269 15.15 -7.41 -7.11
CA ASN A 269 16.55 -7.03 -7.27
C ASN A 269 17.43 -7.42 -6.07
N SER A 270 18.73 -7.62 -6.32
CA SER A 270 19.69 -8.08 -5.31
C SER A 270 19.87 -7.11 -4.14
N LEU A 271 19.79 -5.79 -4.39
CA LEU A 271 19.90 -4.78 -3.33
C LEU A 271 18.68 -4.80 -2.40
N ALA A 272 17.49 -5.04 -2.96
CA ALA A 272 16.26 -5.18 -2.18
C ALA A 272 16.32 -6.41 -1.25
N GLN A 273 16.80 -7.56 -1.78
CA GLN A 273 16.97 -8.78 -0.98
C GLN A 273 17.97 -8.55 0.15
N ALA A 274 19.13 -7.98 -0.14
CA ALA A 274 20.17 -7.69 0.85
C ALA A 274 19.67 -6.69 1.91
N ALA A 275 19.02 -5.60 1.50
CA ALA A 275 18.48 -4.60 2.41
C ALA A 275 17.42 -5.17 3.34
N ALA A 276 16.51 -6.00 2.81
CA ALA A 276 15.46 -6.64 3.60
C ALA A 276 16.03 -7.59 4.67
N LEU A 277 17.04 -8.37 4.31
CA LEU A 277 17.76 -9.23 5.27
C LEU A 277 18.32 -8.41 6.44
N GLY A 278 18.96 -7.27 6.17
CA GLY A 278 19.46 -6.37 7.20
C GLY A 278 18.34 -5.66 7.97
N ALA A 279 17.26 -5.24 7.29
CA ALA A 279 16.15 -4.56 7.93
C ALA A 279 15.38 -5.46 8.91
N LEU A 280 15.26 -6.76 8.61
CA LEU A 280 14.58 -7.73 9.49
C LEU A 280 15.29 -7.92 10.82
N ASP A 281 16.60 -7.65 10.91
CA ASP A 281 17.39 -7.70 12.14
C ASP A 281 17.29 -6.41 12.98
N ASP A 282 16.93 -5.28 12.37
CA ASP A 282 16.91 -3.99 13.08
C ASP A 282 15.52 -3.69 13.68
N THR A 283 15.12 -4.48 14.66
CA THR A 283 13.86 -4.27 15.40
C THR A 283 13.82 -2.92 16.11
N ALA A 284 14.98 -2.41 16.53
CA ALA A 284 15.10 -1.09 17.16
C ALA A 284 14.75 0.05 16.19
N HIS A 285 15.07 -0.10 14.88
CA HIS A 285 14.66 0.86 13.85
C HIS A 285 13.14 0.87 13.67
N VAL A 286 12.52 -0.31 13.60
CA VAL A 286 11.06 -0.47 13.52
C VAL A 286 10.38 0.23 14.69
N GLU A 287 10.85 0.01 15.88
CA GLU A 287 10.28 0.60 17.09
C GLU A 287 10.50 2.12 17.16
N ARG A 288 11.65 2.64 16.73
CA ARG A 288 11.86 4.09 16.58
C ARG A 288 10.88 4.71 15.60
N THR A 289 10.62 4.04 14.48
CA THR A 289 9.66 4.49 13.46
C THR A 289 8.24 4.53 14.02
N ARG A 290 7.79 3.47 14.72
CA ARG A 290 6.48 3.45 15.39
C ARG A 290 6.31 4.63 16.36
N ARG A 291 7.28 4.83 17.25
CA ARG A 291 7.26 5.92 18.24
C ARG A 291 7.26 7.31 17.58
N LEU A 292 8.04 7.49 16.53
CA LEU A 292 8.05 8.75 15.78
C LEU A 292 6.68 9.02 15.15
N THR A 293 6.10 8.03 14.48
CA THR A 293 4.78 8.12 13.86
C THR A 293 3.70 8.45 14.89
N ALA A 294 3.66 7.74 16.01
CA ALA A 294 2.68 7.98 17.07
C ALA A 294 2.78 9.40 17.66
N ARG A 295 4.01 9.92 17.84
CA ARG A 295 4.23 11.31 18.30
C ARG A 295 3.77 12.32 17.26
N GLY A 296 4.06 12.09 15.98
CA GLY A 296 3.65 12.98 14.91
C GLY A 296 2.15 13.01 14.69
N LEU A 297 1.47 11.87 14.80
CA LEU A 297 0.00 11.82 14.79
C LEU A 297 -0.59 12.64 15.96
N LYS A 298 -0.08 12.46 17.18
CA LYS A 298 -0.49 13.28 18.33
C LYS A 298 -0.23 14.77 18.13
N PHE A 299 0.87 15.14 17.46
CA PHE A 299 1.17 16.53 17.12
C PHE A 299 0.10 17.11 16.19
N PHE A 300 -0.16 16.46 15.03
CA PHE A 300 -1.14 16.95 14.06
C PHE A 300 -2.56 16.96 14.63
N THR A 301 -2.99 15.93 15.36
CA THR A 301 -4.34 15.88 15.91
C THR A 301 -4.58 17.02 16.92
N ARG A 302 -3.57 17.37 17.73
CA ARG A 302 -3.65 18.54 18.65
C ARG A 302 -3.70 19.85 17.87
N ALA A 303 -2.87 19.97 16.83
CA ALA A 303 -2.81 21.18 16.00
C ALA A 303 -4.11 21.40 15.23
N PHE A 304 -4.66 20.38 14.60
CA PHE A 304 -5.92 20.47 13.85
C PHE A 304 -7.09 20.85 14.76
N ARG A 305 -7.20 20.26 15.96
CA ARG A 305 -8.20 20.67 16.95
C ARG A 305 -8.08 22.15 17.35
N LYS A 306 -6.86 22.67 17.54
CA LYS A 306 -6.64 24.09 17.86
C LYS A 306 -7.04 25.02 16.69
N LEU A 307 -6.95 24.53 15.45
CA LEU A 307 -7.34 25.27 14.25
C LEU A 307 -8.84 25.10 13.90
N GLY A 308 -9.59 24.33 14.69
CA GLY A 308 -10.99 24.02 14.38
C GLY A 308 -11.16 23.12 13.14
N LEU A 309 -10.10 22.44 12.72
CA LEU A 309 -10.13 21.53 11.57
C LEU A 309 -10.52 20.12 12.03
N GLU A 310 -11.47 19.55 11.34
CA GLU A 310 -11.75 18.12 11.44
C GLU A 310 -10.57 17.32 10.86
N TYR A 311 -10.50 16.05 11.15
CA TYR A 311 -9.53 15.13 10.55
C TYR A 311 -10.04 13.69 10.65
N ILE A 312 -9.57 12.83 9.76
CA ILE A 312 -9.85 11.38 9.86
C ILE A 312 -8.82 10.76 10.82
N PRO A 313 -9.24 10.16 11.94
CA PRO A 313 -8.34 9.43 12.84
C PRO A 313 -7.62 8.31 12.08
N SER A 314 -6.30 8.24 12.23
CA SER A 314 -5.48 7.26 11.50
C SER A 314 -4.44 6.64 12.43
N PRO A 315 -4.31 5.30 12.46
CA PRO A 315 -3.18 4.62 13.06
C PRO A 315 -1.98 4.48 12.10
N ALA A 316 -2.16 4.77 10.78
CA ALA A 316 -1.10 4.68 9.79
C ALA A 316 -0.07 5.82 9.91
N ASN A 317 0.95 5.84 9.05
CA ASN A 317 1.97 6.89 9.06
C ASN A 317 1.56 8.16 8.26
N PHE A 318 0.28 8.46 8.20
CA PHE A 318 -0.28 9.64 7.55
C PHE A 318 -1.62 10.04 8.16
N ILE A 319 -2.07 11.26 7.89
CA ILE A 319 -3.35 11.80 8.36
C ILE A 319 -4.01 12.61 7.24
N LEU A 320 -5.34 12.57 7.17
CA LEU A 320 -6.15 13.39 6.27
C LEU A 320 -6.82 14.53 7.03
N VAL A 321 -6.85 15.69 6.37
CA VAL A 321 -7.50 16.90 6.89
C VAL A 321 -8.25 17.61 5.77
N PRO A 322 -9.51 18.06 5.97
CA PRO A 322 -10.24 18.86 5.01
C PRO A 322 -9.70 20.31 5.04
N VAL A 323 -9.53 20.88 3.88
CA VAL A 323 -8.93 22.21 3.69
C VAL A 323 -9.75 23.07 2.71
N GLY A 324 -10.97 22.64 2.39
CA GLY A 324 -11.90 23.28 1.46
C GLY A 324 -11.56 23.02 -0.02
N ASN A 325 -10.34 23.30 -0.44
CA ASN A 325 -9.86 22.98 -1.79
C ASN A 325 -8.47 22.37 -1.71
N GLY A 326 -8.40 21.04 -1.73
CA GLY A 326 -7.16 20.28 -1.57
C GLY A 326 -6.12 20.60 -2.65
N GLN A 327 -6.54 20.80 -3.91
CA GLN A 327 -5.61 21.12 -4.99
C GLN A 327 -5.01 22.54 -4.85
N ARG A 328 -5.80 23.53 -4.47
CA ARG A 328 -5.31 24.88 -4.21
C ARG A 328 -4.30 24.86 -3.05
N VAL A 329 -4.67 24.24 -1.93
CA VAL A 329 -3.81 24.16 -0.75
C VAL A 329 -2.51 23.42 -1.06
N PHE A 330 -2.58 22.31 -1.79
CA PHE A 330 -1.39 21.62 -2.27
C PHE A 330 -0.46 22.53 -3.07
N ASN A 331 -0.98 23.27 -4.06
CA ASN A 331 -0.20 24.16 -4.90
C ASN A 331 0.48 25.27 -4.06
N GLU A 332 -0.25 25.88 -3.13
CA GLU A 332 0.27 26.94 -2.28
C GLU A 332 1.29 26.44 -1.23
N MET A 333 1.10 25.26 -0.68
CA MET A 333 2.09 24.61 0.20
C MET A 333 3.37 24.25 -0.56
N GLN A 334 3.23 23.80 -1.80
CA GLN A 334 4.36 23.45 -2.67
C GLN A 334 5.26 24.68 -2.95
N LYS A 335 4.67 25.86 -3.18
CA LYS A 335 5.42 27.14 -3.31
C LYS A 335 6.22 27.49 -2.05
N ARG A 336 5.85 26.93 -0.89
CA ARG A 336 6.54 27.08 0.40
C ARG A 336 7.49 25.92 0.70
N GLY A 337 7.77 25.09 -0.31
CA GLY A 337 8.67 23.95 -0.20
C GLY A 337 8.09 22.78 0.61
N VAL A 338 6.75 22.63 0.67
CA VAL A 338 6.10 21.52 1.37
C VAL A 338 5.20 20.76 0.40
N ILE A 339 5.54 19.51 0.11
CA ILE A 339 4.80 18.64 -0.79
C ILE A 339 3.92 17.69 0.03
N VAL A 340 2.60 17.87 -0.04
CA VAL A 340 1.56 16.99 0.52
C VAL A 340 0.81 16.27 -0.61
N ARG A 341 -0.19 15.46 -0.32
CA ARG A 341 -0.98 14.76 -1.33
C ARG A 341 -2.40 15.36 -1.42
N PRO A 342 -2.80 15.99 -2.55
CA PRO A 342 -4.19 16.35 -2.79
C PRO A 342 -5.00 15.08 -3.05
N MET A 343 -6.24 15.05 -2.58
CA MET A 343 -7.04 13.83 -2.54
C MET A 343 -8.14 13.77 -3.60
N GLY A 344 -8.15 14.72 -4.56
CA GLY A 344 -9.15 14.76 -5.65
C GLY A 344 -9.24 13.46 -6.46
N GLY A 345 -8.10 12.82 -6.75
CA GLY A 345 -8.06 11.53 -7.43
C GLY A 345 -8.69 10.35 -6.66
N TYR A 346 -9.05 10.56 -5.40
CA TYR A 346 -9.77 9.60 -4.55
C TYR A 346 -11.18 10.07 -4.21
N GLN A 347 -11.77 10.98 -5.01
CA GLN A 347 -13.11 11.56 -4.77
C GLN A 347 -13.22 12.35 -3.46
N LEU A 348 -12.10 12.90 -2.97
CA LEU A 348 -12.01 13.74 -1.79
C LEU A 348 -11.35 15.10 -2.15
N PRO A 349 -11.97 15.92 -3.05
CA PRO A 349 -11.32 17.11 -3.59
C PRO A 349 -11.04 18.19 -2.55
N GLU A 350 -11.76 18.18 -1.43
CA GLU A 350 -11.59 19.12 -0.33
C GLU A 350 -10.44 18.77 0.63
N TRP A 351 -9.84 17.59 0.46
CA TRP A 351 -8.90 17.01 1.43
C TRP A 351 -7.47 17.02 0.92
N ILE A 352 -6.54 17.08 1.87
CA ILE A 352 -5.14 16.72 1.69
C ILE A 352 -4.76 15.58 2.62
N ARG A 353 -3.80 14.76 2.19
CA ARG A 353 -3.16 13.73 3.03
C ARG A 353 -1.72 14.14 3.31
N THR A 354 -1.34 14.15 4.58
CA THR A 354 0.00 14.47 5.04
C THR A 354 0.65 13.25 5.65
N THR A 355 1.82 12.86 5.13
CA THR A 355 2.68 11.84 5.75
C THR A 355 3.26 12.37 7.05
N ILE A 356 3.39 11.52 8.06
CA ILE A 356 4.06 11.87 9.31
C ILE A 356 5.57 11.91 9.09
N GLY A 357 6.14 13.10 9.23
CA GLY A 357 7.57 13.37 9.11
C GLY A 357 8.30 13.37 10.46
N THR A 358 9.55 13.84 10.43
CA THR A 358 10.28 14.21 11.66
C THR A 358 9.60 15.39 12.36
N PRO A 359 9.90 15.67 13.64
CA PRO A 359 9.31 16.82 14.34
C PRO A 359 9.46 18.13 13.56
N LYS A 360 10.66 18.44 13.03
CA LYS A 360 10.89 19.65 12.22
C LYS A 360 10.07 19.69 10.94
N GLN A 361 9.92 18.54 10.27
CA GLN A 361 9.10 18.45 9.05
C GLN A 361 7.61 18.64 9.37
N ASN A 362 7.12 18.07 10.47
CA ASN A 362 5.73 18.23 10.90
C ASN A 362 5.42 19.69 11.28
N GLU A 363 6.31 20.36 12.03
CA GLU A 363 6.19 21.76 12.40
C GLU A 363 6.14 22.66 11.15
N ARG A 364 7.06 22.46 10.23
CA ARG A 364 7.11 23.23 8.97
C ARG A 364 5.87 22.98 8.10
N CYS A 365 5.40 21.74 8.03
CA CYS A 365 4.16 21.41 7.32
C CYS A 365 2.96 22.14 7.93
N LEU A 366 2.83 22.13 9.24
CA LEU A 366 1.77 22.85 9.95
C LEU A 366 1.84 24.36 9.72
N GLN A 367 3.03 24.96 9.80
CA GLN A 367 3.23 26.39 9.55
C GLN A 367 2.81 26.77 8.11
N ALA A 368 3.25 26.00 7.12
CA ALA A 368 2.86 26.23 5.73
C ALA A 368 1.33 26.10 5.55
N LEU A 369 0.71 25.10 6.17
CA LEU A 369 -0.75 24.91 6.11
C LEU A 369 -1.50 26.12 6.74
N GLN A 370 -1.06 26.58 7.92
CA GLN A 370 -1.66 27.74 8.58
C GLN A 370 -1.60 29.02 7.71
N GLN A 371 -0.45 29.27 7.07
CA GLN A 371 -0.26 30.42 6.17
C GLN A 371 -1.15 30.35 4.90
N VAL A 372 -1.50 29.14 4.46
CA VAL A 372 -2.35 28.95 3.26
C VAL A 372 -3.83 29.02 3.59
N LEU A 373 -4.21 28.74 4.83
CA LEU A 373 -5.61 28.78 5.27
C LEU A 373 -6.07 30.17 5.78
N GLN A 374 -5.11 31.06 6.09
CA GLN A 374 -5.39 32.48 6.35
C GLN A 374 -5.72 33.22 5.06
#